data_0d2d0d5c9f8245973c4e84c6d23ad7de
#
_entry.id   0d2d0d5c9f8245973c4e84c6d23ad7de
#
_cell.length_a   1.000
_cell.length_b   1.000
_cell.length_c   1.000
_cell.angle_alpha   90.00
_cell.angle_beta   90.00
_cell.angle_gamma   90.00
#
_symmetry.space_group_name_H-M   'P 1'
#
loop_
_entity.id
_entity.type
_entity.pdbx_description
1 polymer ?
#
loop_
_entity_poly.entity_id
_entity_poly.type
_entity_poly.pdbx_seq_one_letter_code
_entity_poly.pdbx_strand_id
1 'polypeptide(L)'
;MKRLLPLLLVTGLVVAACGSDSGESSDATAQSTPPAAATTDAATPETTEAAATTSEPEATTPETTETTQAPEPEVSAADLAARGPYAVGVTTRTLPEGGLVEIWYPADASAAGGTDTYNVRNFLPPGVGDLIAAEIDDSFTIEATRDAAAAADGPFPIVLFSHGASAFRLQSSHIAEHLASWGIVTASTDHPSRDLTNSLGGTAEGQPPSADQMRSMRTYLTTLDADPVLGGALDNERVALGGHSAGGGTISEVALDEGILGYVSYASGLRDNVPEVPSLFLAGELDAIIEASRTAEAFELAPSPSWLWVFSDSGHLAFSDLCAIGPGDSNLIVLAEQAGLGDVLDERLRTLATDGCDDPNRPVQEVWPGIDQAATGFYRWVFGIDAEPVGLDESVVTDGVTVTAK
;
A
#
# COMPACT_ATOMS: atom_id res chain seq x y z
N MET A 1 -13.16 -7.85 -47.56
CA MET A 1 -11.84 -7.26 -47.77
C MET A 1 -11.14 -7.30 -46.40
N LYS A 2 -10.32 -8.34 -46.17
CA LYS A 2 -9.62 -8.56 -44.92
C LYS A 2 -8.45 -7.56 -44.86
N ARG A 3 -8.47 -6.62 -43.92
CA ARG A 3 -7.33 -5.75 -43.60
C ARG A 3 -6.43 -6.55 -42.69
N LEU A 4 -5.28 -6.94 -43.22
CA LEU A 4 -4.15 -7.45 -42.45
C LEU A 4 -3.59 -6.30 -41.62
N LEU A 5 -3.75 -6.40 -40.30
CA LEU A 5 -2.99 -5.60 -39.33
C LEU A 5 -1.55 -6.16 -39.31
N PRO A 6 -0.51 -5.32 -39.27
CA PRO A 6 0.84 -5.82 -39.12
C PRO A 6 1.00 -6.33 -37.68
N LEU A 7 1.29 -7.63 -37.56
CA LEU A 7 1.71 -8.30 -36.35
C LEU A 7 3.08 -7.72 -35.95
N LEU A 8 3.09 -6.75 -35.04
CA LEU A 8 4.31 -6.32 -34.37
C LEU A 8 4.75 -7.45 -33.44
N LEU A 9 5.84 -8.06 -33.81
CA LEU A 9 6.54 -9.08 -33.07
C LEU A 9 7.03 -8.46 -31.74
N VAL A 10 6.30 -8.68 -30.65
CA VAL A 10 6.76 -8.41 -29.28
C VAL A 10 7.63 -9.60 -28.88
N THR A 11 8.86 -9.63 -29.38
CA THR A 11 9.90 -10.53 -28.88
C THR A 11 10.75 -9.79 -27.86
N GLY A 12 10.57 -10.16 -26.62
CA GLY A 12 11.56 -9.97 -25.57
C GLY A 12 11.43 -8.66 -24.79
N LEU A 13 10.86 -8.72 -23.62
CA LEU A 13 11.43 -8.11 -22.41
C LEU A 13 10.68 -8.57 -21.17
N VAL A 14 11.08 -9.65 -20.59
CA VAL A 14 10.92 -9.89 -19.16
C VAL A 14 12.10 -10.72 -18.69
N VAL A 15 13.22 -10.06 -18.46
CA VAL A 15 14.28 -10.63 -17.60
C VAL A 15 15.05 -9.44 -17.01
N ALA A 16 14.76 -9.12 -15.78
CA ALA A 16 15.74 -8.61 -14.84
C ALA A 16 15.11 -8.46 -13.45
N ALA A 17 14.92 -9.55 -12.77
CA ALA A 17 14.71 -9.53 -11.34
C ALA A 17 15.17 -10.84 -10.69
N CYS A 18 16.34 -11.33 -11.06
CA CYS A 18 17.16 -12.28 -10.28
C CYS A 18 18.44 -12.56 -11.09
N GLY A 19 19.53 -11.94 -10.72
CA GLY A 19 20.85 -12.23 -11.31
C GLY A 19 21.92 -11.44 -10.58
N SER A 20 22.58 -12.10 -9.63
CA SER A 20 23.86 -11.67 -9.09
C SER A 20 24.88 -11.54 -10.22
N ASP A 21 25.50 -10.37 -10.36
CA ASP A 21 26.75 -10.28 -11.08
C ASP A 21 27.79 -9.54 -10.24
N SER A 22 28.86 -10.28 -9.97
CA SER A 22 30.07 -9.84 -9.29
C SER A 22 31.00 -9.20 -10.32
N GLY A 23 31.35 -7.94 -10.15
CA GLY A 23 32.27 -7.22 -11.05
C GLY A 23 33.04 -6.14 -10.33
N GLU A 24 34.26 -6.46 -10.00
CA GLU A 24 35.50 -5.75 -9.69
C GLU A 24 35.53 -4.23 -9.54
N SER A 25 36.18 -3.85 -8.43
CA SER A 25 36.64 -2.54 -8.01
C SER A 25 37.64 -1.91 -9.01
N SER A 26 37.56 -0.62 -9.21
CA SER A 26 38.72 0.20 -9.50
C SER A 26 38.71 1.48 -8.68
N ASP A 27 39.77 1.59 -7.88
CA ASP A 27 40.23 2.71 -7.06
C ASP A 27 40.32 4.02 -7.84
N ALA A 28 39.83 5.12 -7.24
CA ALA A 28 40.40 6.44 -7.47
C ALA A 28 40.20 7.33 -6.23
N THR A 29 41.24 7.43 -5.47
CA THR A 29 41.45 8.40 -4.38
C THR A 29 41.44 9.85 -4.89
N ALA A 30 40.66 10.72 -4.23
CA ALA A 30 40.94 12.13 -4.18
C ALA A 30 40.56 12.70 -2.81
N GLN A 31 41.60 13.04 -2.04
CA GLN A 31 41.54 13.81 -0.81
C GLN A 31 41.17 15.26 -1.12
N SER A 32 40.30 15.86 -0.28
CA SER A 32 40.35 17.30 -0.01
C SER A 32 39.93 17.59 1.42
N THR A 33 40.78 18.27 2.10
CA THR A 33 40.78 18.74 3.50
C THR A 33 39.74 19.85 3.74
N PRO A 34 39.20 20.00 4.97
CA PRO A 34 38.32 21.10 5.38
C PRO A 34 39.10 22.32 5.87
N PRO A 35 38.57 23.54 5.75
CA PRO A 35 39.13 24.71 6.44
C PRO A 35 38.51 24.94 7.83
N ALA A 36 39.32 25.53 8.66
CA ALA A 36 39.21 25.71 10.09
C ALA A 36 38.17 26.76 10.54
N ALA A 37 37.84 26.62 11.82
CA ALA A 37 37.03 27.48 12.66
C ALA A 37 37.56 28.92 12.81
N ALA A 38 36.61 29.87 12.93
CA ALA A 38 36.87 31.18 13.49
C ALA A 38 35.92 31.42 14.69
N THR A 39 36.52 31.50 15.84
CA THR A 39 35.93 31.99 17.09
C THR A 39 35.83 33.51 17.07
N THR A 40 34.70 34.07 17.51
CA THR A 40 34.67 35.44 18.06
C THR A 40 33.82 35.47 19.34
N ASP A 41 34.48 35.91 20.34
CA ASP A 41 34.07 36.28 21.69
C ASP A 41 33.24 37.58 21.64
N ALA A 42 32.25 37.74 22.55
CA ALA A 42 32.04 38.95 23.34
C ALA A 42 30.67 39.06 24.00
N ALA A 43 30.75 39.12 25.31
CA ALA A 43 30.24 40.14 26.23
C ALA A 43 28.76 40.07 26.66
N THR A 44 28.61 39.75 27.93
CA THR A 44 27.51 40.03 28.85
C THR A 44 27.40 41.54 29.15
N PRO A 45 26.22 42.06 29.43
CA PRO A 45 26.09 43.02 30.51
C PRO A 45 25.09 42.60 31.59
N GLU A 46 25.57 42.72 32.85
CA GLU A 46 24.77 42.82 34.06
C GLU A 46 23.88 44.06 34.04
N THR A 47 22.69 43.97 34.61
CA THR A 47 22.07 45.11 35.32
C THR A 47 20.91 44.68 36.21
N THR A 48 21.09 44.71 37.47
CA THR A 48 20.41 45.42 38.55
C THR A 48 18.93 45.12 38.83
N GLU A 49 18.76 44.64 40.01
CA GLU A 49 17.63 44.44 40.87
C GLU A 49 16.84 45.74 41.15
N ALA A 50 15.50 45.65 41.13
CA ALA A 50 14.63 46.58 41.86
C ALA A 50 13.44 45.81 42.41
N ALA A 51 13.37 45.71 43.73
CA ALA A 51 12.25 45.16 44.49
C ALA A 51 11.04 46.08 44.47
N ALA A 52 9.87 45.52 44.20
CA ALA A 52 8.57 46.14 44.55
C ALA A 52 7.64 45.06 45.10
N THR A 53 7.37 45.17 46.36
CA THR A 53 6.35 44.49 47.13
C THR A 53 4.95 44.94 46.68
N THR A 54 4.10 44.00 46.29
CA THR A 54 2.65 44.24 46.26
C THR A 54 1.90 42.93 46.58
N SER A 55 0.99 43.09 47.51
CA SER A 55 0.13 42.12 48.16
C SER A 55 -0.65 41.18 47.21
N GLU A 56 -0.69 39.93 47.62
CA GLU A 56 -1.43 38.81 47.10
C GLU A 56 -2.94 38.97 47.28
N PRO A 57 -3.79 38.69 46.27
CA PRO A 57 -5.15 38.23 46.46
C PRO A 57 -5.22 36.73 46.37
N GLU A 58 -5.85 36.14 47.36
CA GLU A 58 -6.17 34.72 47.53
C GLU A 58 -6.89 34.18 46.27
N ALA A 59 -6.18 33.30 45.54
CA ALA A 59 -6.72 32.62 44.36
C ALA A 59 -7.52 31.40 44.80
N THR A 60 -8.84 31.46 44.62
CA THR A 60 -9.75 30.32 44.62
C THR A 60 -9.34 29.39 43.47
N THR A 61 -8.84 28.20 43.81
CA THR A 61 -8.56 27.12 42.88
C THR A 61 -9.87 26.66 42.24
N PRO A 62 -10.00 26.65 40.92
CA PRO A 62 -11.11 25.93 40.27
C PRO A 62 -10.94 24.46 40.49
N GLU A 63 -11.90 23.80 41.05
CA GLU A 63 -12.04 22.35 41.12
C GLU A 63 -12.15 21.83 39.69
N THR A 64 -11.04 21.25 39.15
CA THR A 64 -11.03 20.58 37.86
C THR A 64 -11.82 19.30 38.04
N THR A 65 -13.06 19.30 37.56
CA THR A 65 -13.84 18.08 37.41
C THR A 65 -13.14 17.24 36.32
N GLU A 66 -12.31 16.30 36.71
CA GLU A 66 -11.88 15.24 35.79
C GLU A 66 -13.15 14.50 35.35
N THR A 67 -13.58 14.78 34.11
CA THR A 67 -14.54 13.94 33.43
C THR A 67 -13.79 12.64 33.10
N THR A 68 -13.97 11.63 33.93
CA THR A 68 -13.52 10.28 33.64
C THR A 68 -14.31 9.81 32.42
N GLN A 69 -13.74 9.99 31.23
CA GLN A 69 -14.23 9.38 30.00
C GLN A 69 -14.24 7.87 30.23
N ALA A 70 -15.37 7.22 30.00
CA ALA A 70 -15.42 5.77 30.06
C ALA A 70 -14.35 5.23 29.10
N PRO A 71 -13.58 4.17 29.49
CA PRO A 71 -12.62 3.58 28.56
C PRO A 71 -13.35 3.20 27.27
N GLU A 72 -12.81 3.61 26.14
CA GLU A 72 -13.30 3.12 24.85
C GLU A 72 -13.21 1.60 24.85
N PRO A 73 -14.19 0.90 24.23
CA PRO A 73 -14.15 -0.56 24.15
C PRO A 73 -12.84 -0.99 23.47
N GLU A 74 -12.12 -1.91 24.10
CA GLU A 74 -10.89 -2.48 23.52
C GLU A 74 -11.25 -3.16 22.21
N VAL A 75 -10.59 -2.79 21.11
CA VAL A 75 -10.73 -3.41 19.79
C VAL A 75 -10.15 -4.82 19.84
N SER A 76 -10.88 -5.81 19.35
CA SER A 76 -10.42 -7.21 19.28
C SER A 76 -9.92 -7.57 17.88
N ALA A 77 -9.21 -8.70 17.77
CA ALA A 77 -8.81 -9.29 16.49
C ALA A 77 -10.00 -9.50 15.52
N ALA A 78 -11.14 -9.96 16.06
CA ALA A 78 -12.34 -10.18 15.26
C ALA A 78 -12.96 -8.86 14.75
N ASP A 79 -12.85 -7.78 15.52
CA ASP A 79 -13.29 -6.47 15.06
C ASP A 79 -12.42 -5.99 13.88
N LEU A 80 -11.09 -6.19 13.95
CA LEU A 80 -10.15 -5.79 12.91
C LEU A 80 -10.33 -6.54 11.58
N ALA A 81 -10.86 -7.76 11.62
CA ALA A 81 -11.21 -8.54 10.43
C ALA A 81 -12.53 -8.10 9.77
N ALA A 82 -13.35 -7.37 10.50
CA ALA A 82 -14.61 -6.82 10.01
C ALA A 82 -14.44 -5.38 9.57
N ARG A 83 -15.35 -4.89 8.73
CA ARG A 83 -15.38 -3.49 8.32
C ARG A 83 -15.42 -2.56 9.54
N GLY A 84 -14.61 -1.52 9.51
CA GLY A 84 -14.53 -0.51 10.56
C GLY A 84 -15.71 0.46 10.60
N PRO A 85 -15.69 1.42 11.53
CA PRO A 85 -16.83 2.30 11.80
C PRO A 85 -17.03 3.43 10.78
N TYR A 86 -16.02 3.72 9.92
CA TYR A 86 -16.13 4.81 8.95
C TYR A 86 -16.83 4.39 7.65
N ALA A 87 -17.64 5.28 7.10
CA ALA A 87 -17.95 5.24 5.68
C ALA A 87 -16.67 5.50 4.89
N VAL A 88 -16.57 4.97 3.67
CA VAL A 88 -15.38 5.10 2.84
C VAL A 88 -15.65 6.03 1.66
N GLY A 89 -14.75 6.98 1.47
CA GLY A 89 -14.64 7.78 0.27
C GLY A 89 -13.51 7.30 -0.62
N VAL A 90 -13.65 7.47 -1.92
CA VAL A 90 -12.59 7.23 -2.89
C VAL A 90 -12.51 8.38 -3.87
N THR A 91 -11.30 8.77 -4.25
CA THR A 91 -11.10 9.86 -5.21
C THR A 91 -9.84 9.64 -6.03
N THR A 92 -9.87 10.10 -7.29
CA THR A 92 -8.70 10.06 -8.18
C THR A 92 -8.08 11.44 -8.28
N ARG A 93 -6.75 11.51 -8.23
CA ARG A 93 -5.98 12.74 -8.46
C ARG A 93 -4.91 12.50 -9.51
N THR A 94 -4.39 13.58 -10.09
CA THR A 94 -3.34 13.51 -11.11
C THR A 94 -2.05 14.08 -10.53
N LEU A 95 -0.98 13.29 -10.59
CA LEU A 95 0.37 13.73 -10.25
C LEU A 95 0.86 14.84 -11.20
N PRO A 96 1.78 15.70 -10.78
CA PRO A 96 2.34 16.75 -11.65
C PRO A 96 2.91 16.23 -12.97
N GLU A 97 3.47 15.02 -12.98
CA GLU A 97 4.01 14.32 -14.15
C GLU A 97 2.94 13.61 -15.00
N GLY A 98 1.67 13.63 -14.59
CA GLY A 98 0.53 13.11 -15.36
C GLY A 98 0.05 11.71 -14.93
N GLY A 99 0.75 11.01 -13.99
CA GLY A 99 0.28 9.75 -13.41
C GLY A 99 -0.98 9.94 -12.57
N LEU A 100 -1.78 8.88 -12.43
CA LEU A 100 -2.98 8.91 -11.59
C LEU A 100 -2.70 8.31 -10.20
N VAL A 101 -3.29 8.91 -9.19
CA VAL A 101 -3.32 8.39 -7.81
C VAL A 101 -4.77 8.15 -7.42
N GLU A 102 -5.05 6.94 -6.95
CA GLU A 102 -6.31 6.62 -6.29
C GLU A 102 -6.13 6.73 -4.79
N ILE A 103 -7.08 7.35 -4.10
CA ILE A 103 -7.00 7.62 -2.66
C ILE A 103 -8.31 7.18 -2.02
N TRP A 104 -8.24 6.21 -1.11
CA TRP A 104 -9.32 5.75 -0.25
C TRP A 104 -9.15 6.39 1.12
N TYR A 105 -10.23 6.90 1.69
CA TYR A 105 -10.17 7.68 2.93
C TYR A 105 -11.43 7.53 3.77
N PRO A 106 -11.34 7.73 5.10
CA PRO A 106 -12.51 7.84 5.95
C PRO A 106 -13.39 9.00 5.49
N ALA A 107 -14.66 8.71 5.20
CA ALA A 107 -15.61 9.68 4.71
C ALA A 107 -16.67 10.04 5.77
N ASP A 108 -17.34 11.16 5.55
CA ASP A 108 -18.50 11.55 6.33
C ASP A 108 -19.57 10.45 6.32
N ALA A 109 -20.24 10.25 7.44
CA ALA A 109 -21.23 9.18 7.64
C ALA A 109 -22.36 9.20 6.59
N SER A 110 -22.64 10.35 5.95
CA SER A 110 -23.63 10.45 4.87
C SER A 110 -23.22 9.69 3.59
N ALA A 111 -21.94 9.28 3.47
CA ALA A 111 -21.43 8.50 2.37
C ALA A 111 -21.67 6.97 2.52
N ALA A 112 -22.21 6.53 3.66
CA ALA A 112 -22.45 5.11 3.92
C ALA A 112 -23.42 4.47 2.91
N GLY A 113 -23.09 3.24 2.49
CA GLY A 113 -23.89 2.45 1.54
C GLY A 113 -23.70 2.84 0.07
N GLY A 114 -22.77 3.75 -0.23
CA GLY A 114 -22.34 3.98 -1.61
C GLY A 114 -21.44 2.85 -2.12
N THR A 115 -21.34 2.72 -3.44
CA THR A 115 -20.43 1.77 -4.09
C THR A 115 -19.61 2.45 -5.16
N ASP A 116 -18.37 2.01 -5.35
CA ASP A 116 -17.51 2.39 -6.45
C ASP A 116 -17.05 1.14 -7.22
N THR A 117 -16.97 1.24 -8.53
CA THR A 117 -16.68 0.11 -9.40
C THR A 117 -15.61 0.49 -10.42
N TYR A 118 -14.61 -0.37 -10.58
CA TYR A 118 -13.66 -0.26 -11.68
C TYR A 118 -13.78 -1.46 -12.64
N ASN A 119 -13.31 -1.27 -13.88
CA ASN A 119 -13.26 -2.30 -14.89
C ASN A 119 -11.80 -2.50 -15.35
N VAL A 120 -11.36 -3.74 -15.47
CA VAL A 120 -9.98 -4.09 -15.88
C VAL A 120 -9.68 -3.57 -17.30
N ARG A 121 -10.67 -3.55 -18.19
CA ARG A 121 -10.52 -3.02 -19.57
C ARG A 121 -9.97 -1.59 -19.61
N ASN A 122 -10.19 -0.80 -18.57
CA ASN A 122 -9.72 0.59 -18.50
C ASN A 122 -8.20 0.70 -18.23
N PHE A 123 -7.55 -0.39 -17.84
CA PHE A 123 -6.11 -0.49 -17.59
C PHE A 123 -5.34 -1.23 -18.69
N LEU A 124 -6.06 -1.67 -19.74
CA LEU A 124 -5.44 -2.26 -20.92
C LEU A 124 -4.91 -1.16 -21.86
N PRO A 125 -3.95 -1.49 -22.76
CA PRO A 125 -3.50 -0.54 -23.76
C PRO A 125 -4.66 0.02 -24.61
N PRO A 126 -4.57 1.25 -25.12
CA PRO A 126 -5.62 1.87 -25.90
C PRO A 126 -6.11 0.96 -27.05
N GLY A 127 -7.42 0.76 -27.12
CA GLY A 127 -8.08 -0.10 -28.12
C GLY A 127 -8.04 -1.59 -27.82
N VAL A 128 -7.29 -2.06 -26.84
CA VAL A 128 -7.29 -3.47 -26.42
C VAL A 128 -8.54 -3.75 -25.55
N GLY A 129 -8.84 -2.86 -24.59
CA GLY A 129 -10.05 -2.97 -23.78
C GLY A 129 -11.35 -3.00 -24.60
N ASP A 130 -11.38 -2.33 -25.75
CA ASP A 130 -12.52 -2.33 -26.67
C ASP A 130 -12.77 -3.69 -27.34
N LEU A 131 -11.81 -4.63 -27.27
CA LEU A 131 -11.95 -6.00 -27.80
C LEU A 131 -12.72 -6.90 -26.82
N ILE A 132 -12.78 -6.54 -25.54
CA ILE A 132 -13.59 -7.25 -24.56
C ILE A 132 -15.07 -6.94 -24.87
N ALA A 133 -15.85 -7.96 -25.16
CA ALA A 133 -17.27 -7.80 -25.46
C ALA A 133 -18.00 -7.11 -24.29
N ALA A 134 -18.95 -6.23 -24.61
CA ALA A 134 -19.62 -5.39 -23.60
C ALA A 134 -20.42 -6.18 -22.55
N GLU A 135 -20.84 -7.41 -22.89
CA GLU A 135 -21.55 -8.34 -22.00
C GLU A 135 -20.63 -9.06 -21.01
N ILE A 136 -19.30 -8.95 -21.19
CA ILE A 136 -18.34 -9.53 -20.26
C ILE A 136 -18.14 -8.59 -19.08
N ASP A 137 -18.43 -9.09 -17.91
CA ASP A 137 -18.19 -8.39 -16.66
C ASP A 137 -16.71 -8.55 -16.27
N ASP A 138 -15.98 -7.46 -16.34
CA ASP A 138 -14.58 -7.32 -15.95
C ASP A 138 -14.43 -6.35 -14.77
N SER A 139 -15.49 -6.24 -13.96
CA SER A 139 -15.59 -5.27 -12.88
C SER A 139 -15.25 -5.86 -11.51
N PHE A 140 -14.78 -4.96 -10.63
CA PHE A 140 -14.74 -5.18 -9.20
C PHE A 140 -15.39 -3.98 -8.49
N THR A 141 -16.19 -4.26 -7.46
CA THR A 141 -16.96 -3.24 -6.73
C THR A 141 -16.60 -3.27 -5.26
N ILE A 142 -16.34 -2.09 -4.71
CA ILE A 142 -16.11 -1.84 -3.28
C ILE A 142 -17.25 -1.03 -2.68
N GLU A 143 -17.37 -1.06 -1.36
CA GLU A 143 -18.32 -0.22 -0.62
C GLU A 143 -17.67 1.14 -0.29
N ALA A 144 -17.63 2.02 -1.27
CA ALA A 144 -17.07 3.37 -1.15
C ALA A 144 -17.86 4.37 -1.99
N THR A 145 -17.91 5.62 -1.57
CA THR A 145 -18.59 6.70 -2.32
C THR A 145 -17.55 7.60 -2.98
N ARG A 146 -17.63 7.71 -4.31
CA ARG A 146 -16.69 8.55 -5.07
C ARG A 146 -16.87 10.02 -4.75
N ASP A 147 -15.74 10.69 -4.49
CA ASP A 147 -15.63 12.11 -4.15
C ASP A 147 -16.50 12.55 -2.95
N ALA A 148 -16.80 11.63 -2.02
CA ALA A 148 -17.48 11.96 -0.77
C ALA A 148 -16.62 12.91 0.08
N ALA A 149 -17.25 13.76 0.88
CA ALA A 149 -16.51 14.58 1.84
C ALA A 149 -15.77 13.71 2.85
N ALA A 150 -14.51 14.03 3.15
CA ALA A 150 -13.76 13.34 4.18
C ALA A 150 -14.40 13.53 5.56
N ALA A 151 -14.24 12.54 6.45
CA ALA A 151 -14.67 12.65 7.84
C ALA A 151 -13.92 13.77 8.57
N ALA A 152 -14.60 14.45 9.47
CA ALA A 152 -14.12 15.67 10.12
C ALA A 152 -13.16 15.42 11.31
N ASP A 153 -13.04 14.20 11.76
CA ASP A 153 -12.22 13.78 12.91
C ASP A 153 -10.78 13.38 12.54
N GLY A 154 -10.36 13.68 11.29
CA GLY A 154 -8.95 13.60 10.87
C GLY A 154 -8.05 14.64 11.57
N PRO A 155 -6.76 14.75 11.20
CA PRO A 155 -6.16 14.07 10.04
C PRO A 155 -5.86 12.58 10.29
N PHE A 156 -5.98 11.78 9.23
CA PHE A 156 -5.80 10.33 9.26
C PHE A 156 -4.42 9.94 8.72
N PRO A 157 -3.75 8.92 9.31
CA PRO A 157 -2.47 8.41 8.84
C PRO A 157 -2.61 7.78 7.44
N ILE A 158 -1.48 7.67 6.74
CA ILE A 158 -1.45 7.32 5.32
C ILE A 158 -0.64 6.05 5.08
N VAL A 159 -1.22 5.11 4.35
CA VAL A 159 -0.51 3.99 3.72
C VAL A 159 -0.30 4.31 2.25
N LEU A 160 0.96 4.32 1.80
CA LEU A 160 1.30 4.38 0.38
C LEU A 160 1.41 2.96 -0.14
N PHE A 161 0.55 2.60 -1.09
CA PHE A 161 0.46 1.23 -1.61
C PHE A 161 1.08 1.12 -3.01
N SER A 162 1.87 0.05 -3.23
CA SER A 162 2.54 -0.26 -4.49
C SER A 162 2.04 -1.57 -5.06
N HIS A 163 1.44 -1.52 -6.25
CA HIS A 163 0.89 -2.70 -6.95
C HIS A 163 1.96 -3.65 -7.50
N GLY A 164 1.57 -4.85 -7.91
CA GLY A 164 2.42 -5.90 -8.48
C GLY A 164 2.86 -5.64 -9.93
N ALA A 165 3.62 -6.60 -10.50
CA ALA A 165 3.99 -6.57 -11.91
C ALA A 165 2.76 -6.79 -12.80
N SER A 166 2.67 -6.07 -13.91
CA SER A 166 1.55 -6.11 -14.87
C SER A 166 0.18 -5.93 -14.20
N ALA A 167 0.13 -5.10 -13.16
CA ALA A 167 -1.10 -4.75 -12.45
C ALA A 167 -1.37 -3.23 -12.56
N PHE A 168 -2.17 -2.68 -11.69
CA PHE A 168 -2.59 -1.29 -11.74
C PHE A 168 -2.92 -0.78 -10.32
N ARG A 169 -3.06 0.53 -10.15
CA ARG A 169 -3.26 1.20 -8.85
C ARG A 169 -4.47 0.71 -8.05
N LEU A 170 -5.49 0.12 -8.70
CA LEU A 170 -6.71 -0.38 -8.05
C LEU A 170 -6.67 -1.88 -7.73
N GLN A 171 -5.55 -2.58 -7.99
CA GLN A 171 -5.47 -4.05 -7.88
C GLN A 171 -5.81 -4.61 -6.49
N SER A 172 -5.72 -3.83 -5.43
CA SER A 172 -5.96 -4.24 -4.03
C SER A 172 -6.90 -3.25 -3.33
N SER A 173 -7.97 -2.86 -4.03
CA SER A 173 -8.94 -1.88 -3.50
C SER A 173 -9.74 -2.42 -2.32
N HIS A 174 -9.92 -3.74 -2.17
CA HIS A 174 -10.53 -4.32 -0.96
C HIS A 174 -9.71 -4.01 0.30
N ILE A 175 -8.37 -4.15 0.25
CA ILE A 175 -7.49 -3.81 1.38
C ILE A 175 -7.56 -2.29 1.66
N ALA A 176 -7.51 -1.47 0.60
CA ALA A 176 -7.54 -0.03 0.73
C ALA A 176 -8.87 0.47 1.32
N GLU A 177 -9.99 -0.08 0.88
CA GLU A 177 -11.32 0.19 1.42
C GLU A 177 -11.42 -0.23 2.88
N HIS A 178 -10.95 -1.43 3.22
CA HIS A 178 -10.97 -1.93 4.59
C HIS A 178 -10.17 -1.01 5.52
N LEU A 179 -8.94 -0.65 5.18
CA LEU A 179 -8.10 0.27 5.95
C LEU A 179 -8.77 1.65 6.11
N ALA A 180 -9.39 2.17 5.05
CA ALA A 180 -10.12 3.44 5.12
C ALA A 180 -11.30 3.37 6.08
N SER A 181 -12.00 2.24 6.15
CA SER A 181 -13.07 2.02 7.14
C SER A 181 -12.58 2.05 8.59
N TRP A 182 -11.28 1.82 8.81
CA TRP A 182 -10.61 1.86 10.12
C TRP A 182 -9.86 3.16 10.41
N GLY A 183 -10.09 4.20 9.62
CA GLY A 183 -9.46 5.51 9.90
C GLY A 183 -8.05 5.64 9.32
N ILE A 184 -7.71 4.90 8.26
CA ILE A 184 -6.39 4.90 7.63
C ILE A 184 -6.55 5.22 6.14
N VAL A 185 -5.99 6.34 5.69
CA VAL A 185 -5.97 6.68 4.27
C VAL A 185 -5.03 5.74 3.52
N THR A 186 -5.47 5.24 2.37
CA THR A 186 -4.60 4.48 1.46
C THR A 186 -4.49 5.23 0.13
N ALA A 187 -3.27 5.42 -0.37
CA ALA A 187 -3.02 6.02 -1.67
C ALA A 187 -2.17 5.10 -2.53
N SER A 188 -2.59 4.88 -3.79
CA SER A 188 -1.88 4.03 -4.75
C SER A 188 -1.77 4.72 -6.10
N THR A 189 -0.62 4.58 -6.77
CA THR A 189 -0.37 5.12 -8.10
C THR A 189 0.02 4.03 -9.09
N ASP A 190 -0.24 4.24 -10.37
CA ASP A 190 0.28 3.38 -11.41
C ASP A 190 1.81 3.54 -11.50
N HIS A 191 2.50 2.44 -11.82
CA HIS A 191 3.93 2.43 -12.05
C HIS A 191 4.20 2.16 -13.54
N PRO A 192 4.43 3.20 -14.37
CA PRO A 192 4.59 3.04 -15.82
C PRO A 192 5.70 2.05 -16.23
N SER A 193 6.68 1.81 -15.37
CA SER A 193 7.74 0.82 -15.61
C SER A 193 7.25 -0.65 -15.54
N ARG A 194 6.03 -0.90 -15.03
CA ARG A 194 5.50 -2.26 -14.84
C ARG A 194 3.98 -2.38 -14.79
N ASP A 195 3.22 -1.31 -15.00
CA ASP A 195 1.76 -1.39 -15.01
C ASP A 195 1.23 -2.21 -16.19
N LEU A 196 -0.04 -2.61 -16.12
CA LEU A 196 -0.67 -3.48 -17.12
C LEU A 196 -0.69 -2.83 -18.51
N THR A 197 -1.02 -1.54 -18.57
CA THR A 197 -1.08 -0.78 -19.82
C THR A 197 0.27 -0.78 -20.54
N ASN A 198 1.33 -0.39 -19.83
CA ASN A 198 2.67 -0.27 -20.43
C ASN A 198 3.31 -1.64 -20.68
N SER A 199 3.10 -2.61 -19.78
CA SER A 199 3.63 -3.98 -19.94
C SER A 199 3.07 -4.63 -21.20
N LEU A 200 1.75 -4.61 -21.40
CA LEU A 200 1.10 -5.16 -22.60
C LEU A 200 1.28 -4.27 -23.83
N GLY A 201 1.44 -2.96 -23.65
CA GLY A 201 1.70 -1.99 -24.72
C GLY A 201 3.14 -1.96 -25.19
N GLY A 202 4.07 -2.65 -24.51
CA GLY A 202 5.51 -2.62 -24.83
C GLY A 202 6.17 -1.27 -24.59
N THR A 203 5.66 -0.45 -23.68
CA THR A 203 6.14 0.91 -23.37
C THR A 203 6.67 1.04 -21.93
N ALA A 204 6.86 -0.05 -21.22
CA ALA A 204 7.37 -0.07 -19.85
C ALA A 204 8.88 0.27 -19.76
N GLU A 205 9.65 -0.09 -20.81
CA GLU A 205 11.09 0.20 -20.84
C GLU A 205 11.38 1.72 -20.90
N GLY A 206 12.32 2.16 -20.08
CA GLY A 206 12.72 3.56 -19.98
C GLY A 206 11.78 4.44 -19.15
N GLN A 207 10.73 3.88 -18.56
CA GLN A 207 9.86 4.58 -17.62
C GLN A 207 10.56 4.79 -16.27
N PRO A 208 10.15 5.81 -15.48
CA PRO A 208 10.72 6.06 -14.16
C PRO A 208 10.62 4.84 -13.24
N PRO A 209 11.62 4.64 -12.34
CA PRO A 209 11.54 3.61 -11.31
C PRO A 209 10.29 3.74 -10.45
N SER A 210 9.71 2.60 -10.04
CA SER A 210 8.50 2.59 -9.20
C SER A 210 8.70 3.27 -7.84
N ALA A 211 9.91 3.20 -7.27
CA ALA A 211 10.23 3.90 -6.02
C ALA A 211 10.15 5.42 -6.18
N ASP A 212 10.58 5.96 -7.33
CA ASP A 212 10.48 7.39 -7.61
C ASP A 212 9.02 7.83 -7.77
N GLN A 213 8.16 6.97 -8.36
CA GLN A 213 6.71 7.23 -8.42
C GLN A 213 6.08 7.27 -7.02
N MET A 214 6.49 6.36 -6.12
CA MET A 214 6.04 6.37 -4.73
C MET A 214 6.46 7.65 -3.99
N ARG A 215 7.70 8.10 -4.18
CA ARG A 215 8.22 9.36 -3.61
C ARG A 215 7.51 10.58 -4.18
N SER A 216 7.22 10.59 -5.48
CA SER A 216 6.42 11.64 -6.13
C SER A 216 5.01 11.69 -5.56
N MET A 217 4.34 10.54 -5.42
CA MET A 217 3.02 10.44 -4.79
C MET A 217 3.05 10.96 -3.35
N ARG A 218 4.01 10.54 -2.51
CA ARG A 218 4.18 11.04 -1.14
C ARG A 218 4.30 12.56 -1.11
N THR A 219 5.14 13.13 -1.97
CA THR A 219 5.32 14.58 -2.07
C THR A 219 4.04 15.28 -2.52
N TYR A 220 3.33 14.71 -3.49
CA TYR A 220 2.09 15.28 -4.00
C TYR A 220 1.00 15.33 -2.91
N LEU A 221 0.84 14.29 -2.09
CA LEU A 221 -0.15 14.25 -1.00
C LEU A 221 0.01 15.43 -0.03
N THR A 222 1.23 15.91 0.22
CA THR A 222 1.47 17.09 1.08
C THR A 222 0.90 18.39 0.49
N THR A 223 0.54 18.41 -0.77
CA THR A 223 -0.03 19.59 -1.44
C THR A 223 -1.56 19.64 -1.40
N LEU A 224 -2.22 18.61 -0.83
CA LEU A 224 -3.66 18.44 -0.87
C LEU A 224 -4.41 19.08 0.32
N ASP A 225 -3.77 19.87 1.17
CA ASP A 225 -4.41 20.53 2.31
C ASP A 225 -5.62 21.41 1.93
N ALA A 226 -5.62 21.97 0.73
CA ALA A 226 -6.72 22.79 0.21
C ALA A 226 -7.59 22.03 -0.81
N ASP A 227 -7.45 20.71 -0.93
CA ASP A 227 -8.28 19.91 -1.83
C ASP A 227 -9.74 19.94 -1.35
N PRO A 228 -10.73 20.11 -2.25
CA PRO A 228 -12.13 20.25 -1.86
C PRO A 228 -12.74 18.98 -1.24
N VAL A 229 -12.11 17.82 -1.44
CA VAL A 229 -12.56 16.51 -0.93
C VAL A 229 -11.74 16.10 0.29
N LEU A 230 -10.39 16.23 0.19
CA LEU A 230 -9.42 15.71 1.15
C LEU A 230 -8.86 16.77 2.10
N GLY A 231 -9.25 18.04 1.95
CA GLY A 231 -8.62 19.15 2.67
C GLY A 231 -8.57 18.93 4.19
N GLY A 232 -7.34 18.88 4.74
CA GLY A 232 -7.10 18.66 6.16
C GLY A 232 -7.28 17.22 6.65
N ALA A 233 -7.62 16.26 5.78
CA ALA A 233 -7.83 14.86 6.19
C ALA A 233 -6.55 14.01 6.21
N LEU A 234 -5.44 14.49 5.63
CA LEU A 234 -4.21 13.72 5.44
C LEU A 234 -3.17 14.06 6.51
N ASP A 235 -2.74 13.07 7.28
CA ASP A 235 -1.61 13.19 8.19
C ASP A 235 -0.31 12.77 7.49
N ASN A 236 0.33 13.73 6.86
CA ASN A 236 1.57 13.51 6.12
C ASN A 236 2.80 13.22 7.01
N GLU A 237 2.66 13.29 8.34
CA GLU A 237 3.72 12.93 9.30
C GLU A 237 3.63 11.45 9.72
N ARG A 238 2.44 10.84 9.63
CA ARG A 238 2.24 9.42 9.92
C ARG A 238 2.06 8.62 8.62
N VAL A 239 3.19 8.14 8.06
CA VAL A 239 3.24 7.43 6.78
C VAL A 239 3.82 6.03 6.97
N ALA A 240 3.13 5.01 6.44
CA ALA A 240 3.60 3.65 6.32
C ALA A 240 3.42 3.15 4.87
N LEU A 241 3.93 1.95 4.58
CA LEU A 241 3.94 1.42 3.22
C LEU A 241 3.23 0.08 3.14
N GLY A 242 2.59 -0.19 1.99
CA GLY A 242 2.06 -1.48 1.62
C GLY A 242 2.51 -1.84 0.20
N GLY A 243 2.78 -3.12 -0.07
CA GLY A 243 3.15 -3.49 -1.43
C GLY A 243 2.98 -4.98 -1.71
N HIS A 244 2.33 -5.27 -2.84
CA HIS A 244 2.09 -6.63 -3.30
C HIS A 244 3.12 -7.06 -4.35
N SER A 245 3.66 -8.26 -4.23
CA SER A 245 4.54 -8.83 -5.26
C SER A 245 5.74 -7.92 -5.60
N ALA A 246 5.91 -7.50 -6.83
CA ALA A 246 6.91 -6.51 -7.23
C ALA A 246 6.81 -5.18 -6.46
N GLY A 247 5.61 -4.85 -5.95
CA GLY A 247 5.37 -3.72 -5.06
C GLY A 247 6.08 -3.85 -3.71
N GLY A 248 6.16 -5.06 -3.14
CA GLY A 248 6.93 -5.33 -1.94
C GLY A 248 8.41 -5.01 -2.12
N GLY A 249 8.99 -5.36 -3.28
CA GLY A 249 10.34 -4.94 -3.62
C GLY A 249 10.51 -3.41 -3.75
N THR A 250 9.48 -2.71 -4.24
CA THR A 250 9.49 -1.25 -4.30
C THR A 250 9.44 -0.62 -2.92
N ILE A 251 8.53 -1.09 -2.05
CA ILE A 251 8.41 -0.53 -0.70
C ILE A 251 9.62 -0.84 0.17
N SER A 252 10.34 -1.95 -0.04
CA SER A 252 11.59 -2.22 0.69
C SER A 252 12.69 -1.19 0.39
N GLU A 253 12.66 -0.56 -0.78
CA GLU A 253 13.53 0.58 -1.11
C GLU A 253 13.03 1.88 -0.48
N VAL A 254 11.72 2.17 -0.60
CA VAL A 254 11.13 3.41 -0.07
C VAL A 254 11.09 3.42 1.47
N ALA A 255 11.06 2.25 2.12
CA ALA A 255 11.12 2.14 3.58
C ALA A 255 12.46 2.57 4.20
N LEU A 256 13.49 2.80 3.38
CA LEU A 256 14.75 3.41 3.79
C LEU A 256 14.66 4.94 3.90
N ASP A 257 13.62 5.55 3.37
CA ASP A 257 13.43 6.99 3.40
C ASP A 257 13.01 7.44 4.82
N GLU A 258 13.43 8.65 5.21
CA GLU A 258 13.10 9.21 6.51
C GLU A 258 11.60 9.42 6.69
N GLY A 259 11.08 9.13 7.90
CA GLY A 259 9.70 9.35 8.29
C GLY A 259 8.74 8.23 7.84
N ILE A 260 9.24 7.08 7.37
CA ILE A 260 8.43 5.87 7.21
C ILE A 260 8.37 5.11 8.53
N LEU A 261 7.15 4.82 9.01
CA LEU A 261 6.92 4.23 10.32
C LEU A 261 6.92 2.70 10.31
N GLY A 262 6.64 2.06 9.18
CA GLY A 262 6.61 0.62 9.02
C GLY A 262 6.10 0.21 7.65
N TYR A 263 6.09 -1.11 7.35
CA TYR A 263 5.59 -1.60 6.06
C TYR A 263 4.95 -2.98 6.17
N VAL A 264 4.00 -3.24 5.27
CA VAL A 264 3.40 -4.56 5.04
C VAL A 264 3.79 -5.06 3.65
N SER A 265 4.42 -6.23 3.60
CA SER A 265 4.83 -6.93 2.38
C SER A 265 3.85 -8.06 2.09
N TYR A 266 3.07 -7.94 1.02
CA TYR A 266 2.08 -8.93 0.60
C TYR A 266 2.69 -9.80 -0.51
N ALA A 267 2.85 -11.10 -0.28
CA ALA A 267 3.40 -12.07 -1.24
C ALA A 267 4.70 -11.58 -1.89
N SER A 268 5.68 -11.14 -1.08
CA SER A 268 6.94 -10.59 -1.59
C SER A 268 8.09 -10.83 -0.62
N GLY A 269 9.31 -10.89 -1.17
CA GLY A 269 10.56 -10.87 -0.43
C GLY A 269 11.17 -9.47 -0.35
N LEU A 270 12.20 -9.31 0.47
CA LEU A 270 13.04 -8.12 0.45
C LEU A 270 13.97 -8.14 -0.78
N ARG A 271 14.36 -6.95 -1.22
CA ARG A 271 15.46 -6.75 -2.17
C ARG A 271 16.78 -6.59 -1.41
N ASP A 272 17.71 -5.85 -1.99
CA ASP A 272 19.12 -5.76 -1.54
C ASP A 272 19.32 -5.10 -0.16
N ASN A 273 18.31 -4.36 0.33
CA ASN A 273 18.38 -3.64 1.60
C ASN A 273 17.28 -4.11 2.56
N VAL A 274 17.61 -4.12 3.85
CA VAL A 274 16.68 -4.44 4.93
C VAL A 274 16.34 -3.15 5.66
N PRO A 275 15.09 -2.66 5.58
CA PRO A 275 14.68 -1.47 6.32
C PRO A 275 14.68 -1.70 7.84
N GLU A 276 15.11 -0.69 8.59
CA GLU A 276 15.22 -0.69 10.06
C GLU A 276 13.91 -0.24 10.75
N VAL A 277 12.76 -0.56 10.17
CA VAL A 277 11.43 -0.21 10.70
C VAL A 277 10.59 -1.46 10.92
N PRO A 278 9.56 -1.42 11.78
CA PRO A 278 8.62 -2.52 11.98
C PRO A 278 8.05 -3.05 10.67
N SER A 279 7.81 -4.36 10.60
CA SER A 279 7.36 -4.98 9.36
C SER A 279 6.40 -6.15 9.59
N LEU A 280 5.48 -6.32 8.64
CA LEU A 280 4.58 -7.47 8.54
C LEU A 280 4.75 -8.10 7.16
N PHE A 281 4.94 -9.41 7.13
CA PHE A 281 5.05 -10.21 5.93
C PHE A 281 3.86 -11.16 5.84
N LEU A 282 3.15 -11.14 4.71
CA LEU A 282 2.03 -12.00 4.43
C LEU A 282 2.37 -12.88 3.23
N ALA A 283 2.21 -14.20 3.34
CA ALA A 283 2.55 -15.17 2.30
C ALA A 283 1.43 -16.18 2.07
N GLY A 284 1.20 -16.57 0.83
CA GLY A 284 0.38 -17.71 0.47
C GLY A 284 1.22 -19.00 0.47
N GLU A 285 0.73 -20.08 1.08
CA GLU A 285 1.43 -21.36 1.13
C GLU A 285 1.64 -21.96 -0.27
N LEU A 286 0.66 -21.75 -1.17
CA LEU A 286 0.67 -22.27 -2.53
C LEU A 286 1.16 -21.27 -3.58
N ASP A 287 1.70 -20.12 -3.17
CA ASP A 287 2.24 -19.11 -4.07
C ASP A 287 3.35 -19.68 -4.95
N ALA A 288 3.09 -19.83 -6.24
CA ALA A 288 4.03 -20.34 -7.23
C ALA A 288 4.84 -19.23 -7.92
N ILE A 289 4.55 -17.96 -7.63
CA ILE A 289 5.25 -16.78 -8.16
C ILE A 289 6.37 -16.35 -7.20
N ILE A 290 6.01 -16.16 -5.94
CA ILE A 290 6.92 -15.83 -4.83
C ILE A 290 6.69 -16.86 -3.73
N GLU A 291 7.41 -17.98 -3.81
CA GLU A 291 7.29 -19.04 -2.81
C GLU A 291 7.31 -18.48 -1.39
N ALA A 292 6.45 -19.01 -0.51
CA ALA A 292 6.36 -18.58 0.89
C ALA A 292 7.72 -18.58 1.61
N SER A 293 8.63 -19.48 1.20
CA SER A 293 10.02 -19.53 1.69
C SER A 293 10.78 -18.21 1.46
N ARG A 294 10.54 -17.52 0.34
CA ARG A 294 11.18 -16.22 0.01
C ARG A 294 10.67 -15.09 0.91
N THR A 295 9.39 -15.12 1.21
CA THR A 295 8.79 -14.18 2.17
C THR A 295 9.29 -14.46 3.59
N ALA A 296 9.44 -15.74 3.95
CA ALA A 296 10.02 -16.15 5.23
C ALA A 296 11.51 -15.74 5.35
N GLU A 297 12.30 -15.86 4.29
CA GLU A 297 13.68 -15.35 4.27
C GLU A 297 13.74 -13.84 4.52
N ALA A 298 12.81 -13.08 3.93
CA ALA A 298 12.70 -11.64 4.16
C ALA A 298 12.37 -11.32 5.62
N PHE A 299 11.43 -12.06 6.21
CA PHE A 299 11.12 -11.95 7.63
C PHE A 299 12.34 -12.26 8.51
N GLU A 300 13.10 -13.31 8.23
CA GLU A 300 14.31 -13.65 9.01
C GLU A 300 15.36 -12.52 8.99
N LEU A 301 15.48 -11.80 7.89
CA LEU A 301 16.40 -10.67 7.73
C LEU A 301 15.89 -9.39 8.40
N ALA A 302 14.60 -9.17 8.47
CA ALA A 302 14.01 -7.96 9.02
C ALA A 302 14.32 -7.82 10.52
N PRO A 303 14.50 -6.59 11.05
CA PRO A 303 14.68 -6.36 12.47
C PRO A 303 13.37 -6.63 13.24
N SER A 304 13.50 -6.82 14.55
CA SER A 304 12.36 -6.84 15.48
C SER A 304 11.89 -5.40 15.76
N PRO A 305 10.58 -5.12 15.90
CA PRO A 305 9.48 -6.08 15.82
C PRO A 305 9.08 -6.41 14.37
N SER A 306 8.80 -7.67 14.11
CA SER A 306 8.39 -8.16 12.81
C SER A 306 7.48 -9.39 12.94
N TRP A 307 6.54 -9.56 12.00
CA TRP A 307 5.59 -10.68 11.93
C TRP A 307 5.62 -11.32 10.55
N LEU A 308 5.41 -12.63 10.52
CA LEU A 308 5.17 -13.43 9.33
C LEU A 308 3.86 -14.21 9.49
N TRP A 309 2.94 -14.00 8.56
CA TRP A 309 1.70 -14.76 8.45
C TRP A 309 1.71 -15.58 7.16
N VAL A 310 1.52 -16.89 7.27
CA VAL A 310 1.41 -17.80 6.13
C VAL A 310 0.00 -18.36 6.07
N PHE A 311 -0.69 -18.09 4.97
CA PHE A 311 -2.06 -18.53 4.71
C PHE A 311 -2.05 -19.85 3.96
N SER A 312 -2.61 -20.92 4.55
CA SER A 312 -2.74 -22.22 3.86
C SER A 312 -3.70 -22.13 2.69
N ASP A 313 -3.52 -23.02 1.73
CA ASP A 313 -4.36 -23.11 0.53
C ASP A 313 -4.58 -21.77 -0.18
N SER A 314 -3.56 -20.92 -0.22
CA SER A 314 -3.62 -19.57 -0.78
C SER A 314 -2.42 -19.33 -1.69
N GLY A 315 -2.67 -18.77 -2.87
CA GLY A 315 -1.62 -18.42 -3.85
C GLY A 315 -1.34 -16.93 -3.89
N HIS A 316 -0.62 -16.51 -4.93
CA HIS A 316 -0.07 -15.16 -5.10
C HIS A 316 -1.12 -14.05 -5.10
N LEU A 317 -2.24 -14.27 -5.83
CA LEU A 317 -3.27 -13.25 -6.02
C LEU A 317 -4.28 -13.16 -4.87
N ALA A 318 -4.16 -13.98 -3.82
CA ALA A 318 -5.00 -13.90 -2.63
C ALA A 318 -4.96 -12.49 -1.96
N PHE A 319 -3.88 -11.74 -2.17
CA PHE A 319 -3.64 -10.40 -1.63
C PHE A 319 -4.07 -9.26 -2.59
N SER A 320 -4.98 -9.57 -3.52
CA SER A 320 -5.47 -8.62 -4.52
C SER A 320 -6.93 -8.90 -4.88
N ASP A 321 -7.56 -7.97 -5.60
CA ASP A 321 -8.92 -8.13 -6.12
C ASP A 321 -8.99 -9.07 -7.33
N LEU A 322 -7.84 -9.41 -7.92
CA LEU A 322 -7.76 -9.99 -9.27
C LEU A 322 -8.44 -11.35 -9.42
N CYS A 323 -8.54 -12.13 -8.34
CA CYS A 323 -9.32 -13.37 -8.34
C CYS A 323 -10.82 -13.16 -8.10
N ALA A 324 -11.27 -11.95 -7.79
CA ALA A 324 -12.67 -11.62 -7.54
C ALA A 324 -13.28 -10.74 -8.65
N ILE A 325 -12.56 -10.55 -9.76
CA ILE A 325 -13.04 -9.76 -10.90
C ILE A 325 -14.07 -10.55 -11.71
N GLY A 326 -15.23 -9.92 -11.92
CA GLY A 326 -16.34 -10.51 -12.67
C GLY A 326 -17.12 -11.56 -11.88
N PRO A 327 -18.17 -12.15 -12.47
CA PRO A 327 -19.00 -13.13 -11.80
C PRO A 327 -18.42 -14.55 -11.90
N GLY A 328 -18.48 -15.31 -10.81
CA GLY A 328 -18.22 -16.74 -10.78
C GLY A 328 -16.79 -17.10 -11.19
N ASP A 329 -16.64 -18.07 -12.11
CA ASP A 329 -15.36 -18.59 -12.58
C ASP A 329 -14.67 -17.69 -13.64
N SER A 330 -15.05 -16.44 -13.78
CA SER A 330 -14.36 -15.46 -14.62
C SER A 330 -13.01 -15.12 -13.98
N ASN A 331 -11.95 -15.17 -14.79
CA ASN A 331 -10.62 -14.78 -14.36
C ASN A 331 -9.93 -13.96 -15.47
N LEU A 332 -8.81 -13.38 -15.15
CA LEU A 332 -8.04 -12.53 -16.07
C LEU A 332 -7.66 -13.23 -17.39
N ILE A 333 -7.52 -14.56 -17.39
CA ILE A 333 -7.22 -15.34 -18.60
C ILE A 333 -8.44 -15.35 -19.54
N VAL A 334 -9.64 -15.56 -19.01
CA VAL A 334 -10.88 -15.49 -19.82
C VAL A 334 -11.02 -14.11 -20.45
N LEU A 335 -10.78 -13.05 -19.68
CA LEU A 335 -10.81 -11.67 -20.20
C LEU A 335 -9.75 -11.45 -21.30
N ALA A 336 -8.53 -11.94 -21.10
CA ALA A 336 -7.45 -11.82 -22.07
C ALA A 336 -7.74 -12.61 -23.37
N GLU A 337 -8.30 -13.81 -23.27
CA GLU A 337 -8.69 -14.60 -24.44
C GLU A 337 -9.79 -13.90 -25.24
N GLN A 338 -10.76 -13.30 -24.59
CA GLN A 338 -11.82 -12.52 -25.23
C GLN A 338 -11.30 -11.23 -25.86
N ALA A 339 -10.29 -10.60 -25.26
CA ALA A 339 -9.57 -9.46 -25.84
C ALA A 339 -8.66 -9.86 -27.02
N GLY A 340 -8.59 -11.14 -27.38
CA GLY A 340 -7.73 -11.64 -28.46
C GLY A 340 -6.25 -11.72 -28.06
N LEU A 341 -5.95 -11.70 -26.77
CA LEU A 341 -4.59 -11.78 -26.21
C LEU A 341 -4.18 -13.21 -25.84
N GLY A 342 -5.09 -14.20 -26.01
CA GLY A 342 -4.85 -15.58 -25.61
C GLY A 342 -3.56 -16.19 -26.19
N ASP A 343 -3.23 -15.87 -27.45
CA ASP A 343 -2.03 -16.38 -28.15
C ASP A 343 -0.72 -15.71 -27.70
N VAL A 344 -0.78 -14.55 -27.00
CA VAL A 344 0.40 -13.84 -26.49
C VAL A 344 0.69 -14.15 -25.03
N LEU A 345 -0.23 -14.81 -24.34
CA LEU A 345 -0.05 -15.27 -22.98
C LEU A 345 0.75 -16.58 -22.97
N ASP A 346 2.02 -16.48 -22.61
CA ASP A 346 2.84 -17.66 -22.32
C ASP A 346 2.43 -18.28 -20.97
N GLU A 347 3.00 -19.46 -20.63
CA GLU A 347 2.67 -20.19 -19.41
C GLU A 347 2.95 -19.34 -18.13
N ARG A 348 4.00 -18.53 -18.15
CA ARG A 348 4.35 -17.67 -17.01
C ARG A 348 3.32 -16.56 -16.78
N LEU A 349 2.87 -15.91 -17.85
CA LEU A 349 1.82 -14.88 -17.75
C LEU A 349 0.48 -15.49 -17.32
N ARG A 350 0.18 -16.73 -17.81
CA ARG A 350 -1.01 -17.44 -17.36
C ARG A 350 -0.94 -17.75 -15.86
N THR A 351 0.19 -18.29 -15.37
CA THR A 351 0.37 -18.53 -13.94
C THR A 351 0.25 -17.25 -13.14
N LEU A 352 0.89 -16.15 -13.56
CA LEU A 352 0.80 -14.86 -12.87
C LEU A 352 -0.64 -14.33 -12.79
N ALA A 353 -1.47 -14.62 -13.79
CA ALA A 353 -2.85 -14.13 -13.88
C ALA A 353 -3.87 -15.03 -13.15
N THR A 354 -3.49 -16.22 -12.66
CA THR A 354 -4.41 -17.19 -12.05
C THR A 354 -3.92 -17.77 -10.73
N ASP A 355 -2.67 -17.54 -10.33
CA ASP A 355 -2.10 -18.11 -9.12
C ASP A 355 -2.84 -17.61 -7.86
N GLY A 356 -3.58 -18.48 -7.23
CA GLY A 356 -4.44 -18.17 -6.07
C GLY A 356 -5.92 -18.04 -6.41
N CYS A 357 -6.33 -18.16 -7.71
CA CYS A 357 -7.73 -17.98 -8.10
C CYS A 357 -8.51 -19.31 -8.19
N ASP A 358 -7.85 -20.39 -8.59
CA ASP A 358 -8.49 -21.67 -8.92
C ASP A 358 -8.08 -22.78 -7.93
N ASP A 359 -8.78 -23.92 -7.91
CA ASP A 359 -8.38 -25.11 -7.16
C ASP A 359 -6.89 -25.45 -7.41
N PRO A 360 -6.10 -25.78 -6.38
CA PRO A 360 -6.49 -26.13 -5.02
C PRO A 360 -6.58 -24.93 -4.04
N ASN A 361 -6.48 -23.69 -4.50
CA ASN A 361 -6.60 -22.53 -3.64
C ASN A 361 -8.04 -22.37 -3.16
N ARG A 362 -8.23 -21.93 -1.94
CA ARG A 362 -9.55 -21.53 -1.44
C ARG A 362 -9.98 -20.17 -2.00
N PRO A 363 -11.28 -19.88 -2.06
CA PRO A 363 -11.77 -18.58 -2.48
C PRO A 363 -11.12 -17.44 -1.71
N VAL A 364 -10.66 -16.41 -2.42
CA VAL A 364 -9.92 -15.29 -1.79
C VAL A 364 -10.73 -14.56 -0.73
N GLN A 365 -12.05 -14.52 -0.85
CA GLN A 365 -12.96 -13.94 0.14
C GLN A 365 -12.93 -14.66 1.50
N GLU A 366 -12.48 -15.91 1.54
CA GLU A 366 -12.26 -16.65 2.79
C GLU A 366 -10.92 -16.32 3.44
N VAL A 367 -9.98 -15.77 2.66
CA VAL A 367 -8.63 -15.37 3.11
C VAL A 367 -8.62 -13.92 3.59
N TRP A 368 -9.37 -13.04 2.93
CA TRP A 368 -9.36 -11.60 3.17
C TRP A 368 -9.59 -11.19 4.62
N PRO A 369 -10.51 -11.79 5.42
CA PRO A 369 -10.65 -11.39 6.81
C PRO A 369 -9.38 -11.52 7.65
N GLY A 370 -8.53 -12.51 7.37
CA GLY A 370 -7.23 -12.65 8.04
C GLY A 370 -6.20 -11.64 7.55
N ILE A 371 -6.21 -11.31 6.25
CA ILE A 371 -5.37 -10.26 5.67
C ILE A 371 -5.75 -8.89 6.26
N ASP A 372 -7.05 -8.61 6.32
CA ASP A 372 -7.61 -7.38 6.86
C ASP A 372 -7.27 -7.21 8.34
N GLN A 373 -7.45 -8.28 9.14
CA GLN A 373 -7.04 -8.30 10.54
C GLN A 373 -5.57 -7.95 10.71
N ALA A 374 -4.68 -8.66 10.00
CA ALA A 374 -3.24 -8.50 10.15
C ALA A 374 -2.78 -7.10 9.71
N ALA A 375 -3.23 -6.64 8.54
CA ALA A 375 -2.85 -5.33 8.01
C ALA A 375 -3.37 -4.20 8.91
N THR A 376 -4.64 -4.25 9.31
CA THR A 376 -5.25 -3.21 10.15
C THR A 376 -4.59 -3.17 11.52
N GLY A 377 -4.38 -4.31 12.19
CA GLY A 377 -3.71 -4.38 13.48
C GLY A 377 -2.30 -3.82 13.43
N PHE A 378 -1.53 -4.16 12.38
CA PHE A 378 -0.19 -3.64 12.18
C PHE A 378 -0.17 -2.12 11.97
N TYR A 379 -0.97 -1.60 11.05
CA TYR A 379 -0.98 -0.17 10.76
C TYR A 379 -1.52 0.66 11.93
N ARG A 380 -2.56 0.22 12.62
CA ARG A 380 -3.06 0.91 13.82
C ARG A 380 -1.98 1.04 14.89
N TRP A 381 -1.21 -0.03 15.10
CA TRP A 381 -0.12 -0.02 16.05
C TRP A 381 1.04 0.89 15.61
N VAL A 382 1.56 0.79 14.39
CA VAL A 382 2.70 1.63 13.95
C VAL A 382 2.32 3.10 13.84
N PHE A 383 1.05 3.43 13.66
CA PHE A 383 0.53 4.80 13.69
C PHE A 383 0.24 5.31 15.11
N GLY A 384 0.40 4.47 16.13
CA GLY A 384 0.12 4.83 17.51
C GLY A 384 -1.36 5.05 17.82
N ILE A 385 -2.25 4.46 17.02
CA ILE A 385 -3.70 4.44 17.30
C ILE A 385 -3.94 3.45 18.44
N ASP A 386 -3.35 2.26 18.36
CA ASP A 386 -3.33 1.29 19.43
C ASP A 386 -1.95 1.30 20.12
N ALA A 387 -1.94 1.21 21.45
CA ALA A 387 -0.69 1.19 22.23
C ALA A 387 0.09 -0.13 22.06
N GLU A 388 -0.62 -1.22 21.80
CA GLU A 388 -0.08 -2.57 21.62
C GLU A 388 -0.54 -3.13 20.26
N PRO A 389 0.20 -4.09 19.68
CA PRO A 389 -0.13 -4.68 18.39
C PRO A 389 -1.32 -5.67 18.50
N VAL A 390 -2.54 -5.16 18.54
CA VAL A 390 -3.75 -5.97 18.65
C VAL A 390 -3.93 -6.81 17.38
N GLY A 391 -4.29 -8.11 17.58
CA GLY A 391 -4.64 -9.01 16.47
C GLY A 391 -3.46 -9.48 15.61
N LEU A 392 -2.21 -9.29 16.06
CA LEU A 392 -1.00 -9.78 15.38
C LEU A 392 -0.39 -11.04 16.02
N ASP A 393 -1.04 -11.59 17.03
CA ASP A 393 -0.68 -12.82 17.72
C ASP A 393 -1.44 -14.03 17.12
N GLU A 394 -1.57 -15.11 17.89
CA GLU A 394 -2.27 -16.33 17.49
C GLU A 394 -3.80 -16.20 17.46
N SER A 395 -4.38 -15.03 17.77
CA SER A 395 -5.83 -14.78 17.75
C SER A 395 -6.38 -14.54 16.33
N VAL A 396 -5.92 -15.34 15.38
CA VAL A 396 -6.30 -15.23 13.96
C VAL A 396 -7.74 -15.68 13.75
N VAL A 397 -8.53 -14.87 13.05
CA VAL A 397 -9.94 -15.22 12.75
C VAL A 397 -10.09 -16.12 11.52
N THR A 398 -9.08 -16.21 10.67
CA THR A 398 -9.08 -17.04 9.46
C THR A 398 -8.39 -18.37 9.76
N ASP A 399 -9.07 -19.48 9.49
CA ASP A 399 -8.49 -20.82 9.64
C ASP A 399 -7.29 -21.04 8.69
N GLY A 400 -6.34 -21.89 9.13
CA GLY A 400 -5.19 -22.25 8.30
C GLY A 400 -4.13 -21.16 8.18
N VAL A 401 -4.03 -20.24 9.13
CA VAL A 401 -2.96 -19.23 9.20
C VAL A 401 -1.94 -19.63 10.26
N THR A 402 -0.67 -19.60 9.86
CA THR A 402 0.47 -19.75 10.78
C THR A 402 1.10 -18.39 11.04
N VAL A 403 1.24 -18.02 12.31
CA VAL A 403 1.82 -16.74 12.74
C VAL A 403 3.20 -16.98 13.37
N THR A 404 4.18 -16.19 12.99
CA THR A 404 5.50 -16.13 13.63
C THR A 404 5.85 -14.67 13.90
N ALA A 405 6.38 -14.39 15.09
CA ALA A 405 6.76 -13.03 15.49
C ALA A 405 8.17 -13.00 16.11
N LYS A 406 8.84 -11.87 16.04
CA LYS A 406 10.14 -11.64 16.69
C LYS A 406 10.34 -10.20 17.12
#